data_2dbee69b5c1ad2230bb1451342624508
#
_entry.id   2dbee69b5c1ad2230bb1451342624508
#
_cell.length_a   1.000
_cell.length_b   1.000
_cell.length_c   1.000
_cell.angle_alpha   90.00
_cell.angle_beta   90.00
_cell.angle_gamma   90.00
#
_symmetry.space_group_name_H-M   'P 1'
#
loop_
_entity.id
_entity.type
_entity.pdbx_description
1 polymer ?
#
loop_
_entity_poly.entity_id
_entity_poly.type
_entity_poly.pdbx_seq_one_letter_code
_entity_poly.pdbx_strand_id
1 'polypeptide(L)'
;MAKIGRNDLCPCGSGKKYKKCCLASDEAAARAARPAQPAAVPARQPSLANYFQEHDELTEASNAVVDMVHAGNLDAAEQAAHDLLARFPDVHDGYDRLGMVCEARGDHRQAADYYRKAIDVIRNHPDAYDPAFEAVFQKIIDRLEPKADTATD
;
A
#
# COMPACT_ATOMS: atom_id res chain seq x y z
N MET A 1 31.41 16.26 -26.39
CA MET A 1 32.78 16.48 -25.86
C MET A 1 33.49 15.14 -25.84
N ALA A 2 34.69 15.05 -26.43
CA ALA A 2 35.45 13.81 -26.46
C ALA A 2 35.90 13.42 -25.02
N LYS A 3 35.70 12.15 -24.62
CA LYS A 3 36.20 11.66 -23.33
C LYS A 3 37.72 11.53 -23.37
N ILE A 4 38.39 12.21 -22.45
CA ILE A 4 39.85 12.15 -22.30
C ILE A 4 40.20 10.83 -21.61
N GLY A 5 41.10 10.06 -22.27
CA GLY A 5 41.59 8.80 -21.71
C GLY A 5 42.57 9.05 -20.53
N ARG A 6 42.60 8.14 -19.55
CA ARG A 6 43.51 8.26 -18.37
C ARG A 6 44.99 8.37 -18.74
N ASN A 7 45.40 7.84 -19.88
CA ASN A 7 46.79 7.85 -20.35
C ASN A 7 47.08 8.97 -21.38
N ASP A 8 46.08 9.73 -21.80
CA ASP A 8 46.27 10.87 -22.70
C ASP A 8 46.99 12.04 -22.01
N LEU A 9 47.54 12.94 -22.82
CA LEU A 9 48.13 14.16 -22.30
C LEU A 9 47.07 15.03 -21.61
N CYS A 10 47.41 15.59 -20.46
CA CYS A 10 46.46 16.38 -19.70
C CYS A 10 46.14 17.69 -20.45
N PRO A 11 44.86 18.05 -20.60
CA PRO A 11 44.42 19.24 -21.31
C PRO A 11 44.85 20.55 -20.61
N CYS A 12 45.33 20.49 -19.36
CA CYS A 12 45.84 21.68 -18.66
C CYS A 12 47.20 22.17 -19.19
N GLY A 13 47.79 21.51 -20.21
CA GLY A 13 49.06 21.91 -20.81
C GLY A 13 50.32 21.53 -20.02
N SER A 14 50.17 20.76 -18.91
CA SER A 14 51.33 20.38 -18.04
C SER A 14 52.29 19.35 -18.67
N GLY A 15 51.96 18.77 -19.84
CA GLY A 15 52.73 17.70 -20.49
C GLY A 15 52.67 16.34 -19.74
N LYS A 16 51.96 16.26 -18.64
CA LYS A 16 51.76 15.00 -17.87
C LYS A 16 50.55 14.22 -18.35
N LYS A 17 50.57 12.91 -18.13
CA LYS A 17 49.39 12.08 -18.40
C LYS A 17 48.23 12.50 -17.48
N TYR A 18 46.98 12.52 -18.01
CA TYR A 18 45.78 12.96 -17.31
C TYR A 18 45.60 12.30 -15.94
N LYS A 19 45.85 10.97 -15.83
CA LYS A 19 45.83 10.24 -14.54
C LYS A 19 46.82 10.70 -13.48
N LYS A 20 47.91 11.39 -13.90
CA LYS A 20 48.98 11.92 -12.99
C LYS A 20 48.89 13.43 -12.82
N CYS A 21 47.77 14.05 -13.28
CA CYS A 21 47.59 15.49 -13.23
C CYS A 21 46.16 15.84 -12.77
N CYS A 22 45.23 16.18 -13.68
CA CYS A 22 43.93 16.71 -13.30
C CYS A 22 42.87 15.66 -12.99
N LEU A 23 43.12 14.37 -13.27
CA LEU A 23 42.09 13.33 -13.07
C LEU A 23 41.53 13.34 -11.64
N ALA A 24 42.38 13.46 -10.61
CA ALA A 24 41.92 13.43 -9.22
C ALA A 24 41.06 14.66 -8.85
N SER A 25 41.43 15.85 -9.36
CA SER A 25 40.64 17.06 -9.15
C SER A 25 39.29 17.04 -9.92
N ASP A 26 39.29 16.51 -11.12
CA ASP A 26 38.08 16.40 -11.95
C ASP A 26 37.11 15.36 -11.38
N GLU A 27 37.64 14.24 -10.87
CA GLU A 27 36.85 13.24 -10.16
C GLU A 27 36.27 13.79 -8.84
N ALA A 28 37.06 14.63 -8.12
CA ALA A 28 36.59 15.29 -6.90
C ALA A 28 35.48 16.32 -7.20
N ALA A 29 35.70 17.14 -8.24
CA ALA A 29 34.69 18.10 -8.71
C ALA A 29 33.38 17.40 -9.19
N ALA A 30 33.53 16.31 -9.93
CA ALA A 30 32.36 15.50 -10.38
C ALA A 30 31.63 14.86 -9.21
N ARG A 31 32.34 14.44 -8.16
CA ARG A 31 31.75 13.92 -6.93
C ARG A 31 31.03 15.02 -6.15
N ALA A 32 31.59 16.22 -6.07
CA ALA A 32 30.96 17.37 -5.41
C ALA A 32 29.75 17.91 -6.18
N ALA A 33 29.78 17.83 -7.52
CA ALA A 33 28.68 18.25 -8.37
C ALA A 33 27.52 17.23 -8.45
N ARG A 34 27.71 16.02 -7.92
CA ARG A 34 26.65 15.03 -7.86
C ARG A 34 25.64 15.49 -6.81
N PRO A 35 24.35 15.74 -7.18
CA PRO A 35 23.34 16.04 -6.17
C PRO A 35 23.37 14.93 -5.13
N ALA A 36 23.40 15.30 -3.85
CA ALA A 36 23.31 14.34 -2.77
C ALA A 36 22.05 13.51 -3.02
N GLN A 37 22.24 12.26 -3.43
CA GLN A 37 21.13 11.31 -3.39
C GLN A 37 20.70 11.27 -1.93
N PRO A 38 19.41 11.53 -1.62
CA PRO A 38 18.95 11.30 -0.26
C PRO A 38 19.40 9.87 0.09
N ALA A 39 20.12 9.75 1.18
CA ALA A 39 20.54 8.45 1.68
C ALA A 39 19.27 7.57 1.65
N ALA A 40 19.29 6.49 0.88
CA ALA A 40 18.22 5.53 0.92
C ALA A 40 18.12 5.13 2.39
N VAL A 41 17.07 5.60 3.06
CA VAL A 41 16.75 5.16 4.40
C VAL A 41 16.64 3.66 4.25
N PRO A 42 17.49 2.83 4.88
CA PRO A 42 17.33 1.39 4.75
C PRO A 42 15.90 1.11 5.15
N ALA A 43 15.11 0.50 4.24
CA ALA A 43 13.78 0.05 4.56
C ALA A 43 13.94 -0.79 5.83
N ARG A 44 13.53 -0.22 6.97
CA ARG A 44 13.63 -0.86 8.27
C ARG A 44 12.67 -2.04 8.15
N GLN A 45 13.22 -3.24 7.97
CA GLN A 45 12.40 -4.44 8.01
C GLN A 45 11.67 -4.38 9.36
N PRO A 46 10.34 -4.40 9.37
CA PRO A 46 9.60 -4.35 10.62
C PRO A 46 10.10 -5.52 11.48
N SER A 47 10.47 -5.22 12.72
CA SER A 47 10.82 -6.29 13.66
C SER A 47 9.60 -7.18 13.86
N LEU A 48 9.79 -8.47 14.16
CA LEU A 48 8.66 -9.36 14.49
C LEU A 48 7.74 -8.76 15.55
N ALA A 49 8.31 -8.03 16.53
CA ALA A 49 7.54 -7.31 17.54
C ALA A 49 6.63 -6.24 16.93
N ASN A 50 7.10 -5.45 15.96
CA ASN A 50 6.27 -4.44 15.28
C ASN A 50 5.19 -5.11 14.44
N TYR A 51 5.51 -6.23 13.77
CA TYR A 51 4.53 -6.99 12.99
C TYR A 51 3.38 -7.50 13.87
N PHE A 52 3.68 -8.08 15.02
CA PHE A 52 2.65 -8.53 15.97
C PHE A 52 1.84 -7.37 16.53
N GLN A 53 2.48 -6.27 16.89
CA GLN A 53 1.80 -5.08 17.40
C GLN A 53 0.83 -4.48 16.36
N GLU A 54 1.26 -4.32 15.10
CA GLU A 54 0.40 -3.81 14.02
C GLU A 54 -0.79 -4.75 13.76
N HIS A 55 -0.56 -6.07 13.84
CA HIS A 55 -1.62 -7.06 13.67
C HIS A 55 -2.63 -7.02 14.82
N ASP A 56 -2.17 -6.86 16.06
CA ASP A 56 -3.03 -6.72 17.24
C ASP A 56 -3.86 -5.42 17.15
N GLU A 57 -3.24 -4.30 16.79
CA GLU A 57 -3.92 -3.02 16.58
C GLU A 57 -4.99 -3.07 15.48
N LEU A 58 -4.70 -3.74 14.36
CA LEU A 58 -5.67 -3.97 13.28
C LEU A 58 -6.86 -4.76 13.79
N THR A 59 -6.60 -5.88 14.48
CA THR A 59 -7.64 -6.76 14.99
C THR A 59 -8.53 -6.04 16.00
N GLU A 60 -7.93 -5.30 16.92
CA GLU A 60 -8.64 -4.54 17.94
C GLU A 60 -9.52 -3.44 17.32
N ALA A 61 -8.96 -2.65 16.41
CA ALA A 61 -9.69 -1.60 15.70
C ALA A 61 -10.82 -2.18 14.83
N SER A 62 -10.59 -3.29 14.14
CA SER A 62 -11.57 -3.98 13.31
C SER A 62 -12.74 -4.52 14.15
N ASN A 63 -12.46 -5.13 15.30
CA ASN A 63 -13.48 -5.64 16.23
C ASN A 63 -14.29 -4.50 16.86
N ALA A 64 -13.67 -3.37 17.19
CA ALA A 64 -14.37 -2.21 17.73
C ALA A 64 -15.47 -1.71 16.77
N VAL A 65 -15.23 -1.73 15.46
CA VAL A 65 -16.27 -1.38 14.48
C VAL A 65 -17.44 -2.38 14.53
N VAL A 66 -17.15 -3.66 14.63
CA VAL A 66 -18.18 -4.71 14.73
C VAL A 66 -19.06 -4.48 15.97
N ASP A 67 -18.44 -4.19 17.09
CA ASP A 67 -19.15 -3.93 18.35
C ASP A 67 -20.05 -2.68 18.24
N MET A 68 -19.57 -1.62 17.58
CA MET A 68 -20.36 -0.41 17.32
C MET A 68 -21.57 -0.71 16.42
N VAL A 69 -21.38 -1.52 15.37
CA VAL A 69 -22.48 -1.95 14.47
C VAL A 69 -23.54 -2.73 15.26
N HIS A 70 -23.11 -3.69 16.09
CA HIS A 70 -24.02 -4.49 16.93
C HIS A 70 -24.76 -3.62 17.96
N ALA A 71 -24.10 -2.57 18.47
CA ALA A 71 -24.72 -1.62 19.38
C ALA A 71 -25.67 -0.63 18.70
N GLY A 72 -25.75 -0.63 17.35
CA GLY A 72 -26.56 0.29 16.57
C GLY A 72 -25.95 1.70 16.42
N ASN A 73 -24.69 1.90 16.84
CA ASN A 73 -23.96 3.16 16.74
C ASN A 73 -23.34 3.34 15.35
N LEU A 74 -24.18 3.36 14.31
CA LEU A 74 -23.73 3.25 12.92
C LEU A 74 -22.87 4.40 12.43
N ASP A 75 -23.11 5.64 12.91
CA ASP A 75 -22.30 6.79 12.52
C ASP A 75 -20.89 6.73 13.11
N ALA A 76 -20.78 6.28 14.37
CA ALA A 76 -19.48 6.04 15.01
C ALA A 76 -18.75 4.87 14.35
N ALA A 77 -19.47 3.80 13.99
CA ALA A 77 -18.93 2.64 13.29
C ALA A 77 -18.37 3.03 11.91
N GLU A 78 -19.08 3.87 11.16
CA GLU A 78 -18.62 4.37 9.86
C GLU A 78 -17.33 5.17 9.99
N GLN A 79 -17.27 6.11 10.95
CA GLN A 79 -16.06 6.89 11.19
C GLN A 79 -14.89 5.97 11.57
N ALA A 80 -15.10 5.05 12.48
CA ALA A 80 -14.07 4.11 12.92
C ALA A 80 -13.59 3.20 11.76
N ALA A 81 -14.49 2.81 10.86
CA ALA A 81 -14.14 2.03 9.66
C ALA A 81 -13.32 2.85 8.65
N HIS A 82 -13.62 4.15 8.50
CA HIS A 82 -12.78 5.05 7.70
C HIS A 82 -11.40 5.27 8.32
N ASP A 83 -11.32 5.42 9.65
CA ASP A 83 -10.04 5.54 10.36
C ASP A 83 -9.22 4.25 10.23
N LEU A 84 -9.88 3.07 10.28
CA LEU A 84 -9.26 1.77 10.05
C LEU A 84 -8.65 1.70 8.64
N LEU A 85 -9.40 2.10 7.62
CA LEU A 85 -8.93 2.13 6.23
C LEU A 85 -7.77 3.10 6.03
N ALA A 86 -7.77 4.26 6.71
CA ALA A 86 -6.70 5.24 6.63
C ALA A 86 -5.40 4.74 7.31
N ARG A 87 -5.52 3.99 8.41
CA ARG A 87 -4.38 3.43 9.14
C ARG A 87 -3.80 2.18 8.46
N PHE A 88 -4.65 1.37 7.85
CA PHE A 88 -4.30 0.09 7.24
C PHE A 88 -4.85 0.00 5.80
N PRO A 89 -4.30 0.79 4.84
CA PRO A 89 -4.86 0.89 3.50
C PRO A 89 -4.71 -0.37 2.65
N ASP A 90 -3.75 -1.24 3.00
CA ASP A 90 -3.39 -2.43 2.22
C ASP A 90 -4.13 -3.70 2.69
N VAL A 91 -5.07 -3.56 3.65
CA VAL A 91 -5.87 -4.67 4.15
C VAL A 91 -7.35 -4.49 3.81
N HIS A 92 -8.06 -5.60 3.67
CA HIS A 92 -9.48 -5.59 3.27
C HIS A 92 -10.43 -5.14 4.38
N ASP A 93 -9.98 -5.17 5.64
CA ASP A 93 -10.80 -4.97 6.84
C ASP A 93 -11.60 -3.66 6.81
N GLY A 94 -10.98 -2.54 6.42
CA GLY A 94 -11.67 -1.25 6.37
C GLY A 94 -12.86 -1.26 5.41
N TYR A 95 -12.71 -1.89 4.24
CA TYR A 95 -13.81 -2.04 3.28
C TYR A 95 -14.87 -3.02 3.76
N ASP A 96 -14.47 -4.13 4.38
CA ASP A 96 -15.38 -5.09 5.00
C ASP A 96 -16.25 -4.40 6.07
N ARG A 97 -15.65 -3.64 6.97
CA ARG A 97 -16.38 -2.93 8.02
C ARG A 97 -17.31 -1.84 7.48
N LEU A 98 -16.92 -1.10 6.44
CA LEU A 98 -17.82 -0.17 5.74
C LEU A 98 -19.00 -0.89 5.09
N GLY A 99 -18.74 -2.05 4.49
CA GLY A 99 -19.82 -2.93 3.98
C GLY A 99 -20.81 -3.31 5.06
N MET A 100 -20.33 -3.76 6.22
CA MET A 100 -21.18 -4.11 7.38
C MET A 100 -22.04 -2.93 7.87
N VAL A 101 -21.46 -1.72 7.95
CA VAL A 101 -22.21 -0.51 8.34
C VAL A 101 -23.34 -0.24 7.35
N CYS A 102 -23.05 -0.31 6.03
CA CYS A 102 -24.06 -0.12 4.99
C CYS A 102 -25.15 -1.19 5.02
N GLU A 103 -24.81 -2.48 5.27
CA GLU A 103 -25.80 -3.53 5.48
C GLU A 103 -26.71 -3.21 6.66
N ALA A 104 -26.15 -2.77 7.80
CA ALA A 104 -26.92 -2.44 8.98
C ALA A 104 -27.86 -1.23 8.78
N ARG A 105 -27.51 -0.32 7.84
CA ARG A 105 -28.38 0.80 7.41
C ARG A 105 -29.42 0.38 6.37
N GLY A 106 -29.30 -0.80 5.76
CA GLY A 106 -30.13 -1.25 4.67
C GLY A 106 -29.67 -0.79 3.28
N ASP A 107 -28.51 -0.16 3.17
CA ASP A 107 -27.93 0.32 1.91
C ASP A 107 -27.19 -0.82 1.18
N HIS A 108 -27.95 -1.84 0.75
CA HIS A 108 -27.42 -3.07 0.19
C HIS A 108 -26.50 -2.85 -1.01
N ARG A 109 -26.84 -1.88 -1.87
CA ARG A 109 -26.04 -1.57 -3.05
C ARG A 109 -24.66 -1.02 -2.66
N GLN A 110 -24.62 -0.08 -1.73
CA GLN A 110 -23.37 0.50 -1.25
C GLN A 110 -22.55 -0.52 -0.47
N ALA A 111 -23.19 -1.40 0.31
CA ALA A 111 -22.54 -2.52 0.96
C ALA A 111 -21.85 -3.44 -0.05
N ALA A 112 -22.54 -3.83 -1.12
CA ALA A 112 -21.97 -4.65 -2.19
C ALA A 112 -20.78 -3.97 -2.87
N ASP A 113 -20.82 -2.65 -3.08
CA ASP A 113 -19.69 -1.90 -3.64
C ASP A 113 -18.47 -1.91 -2.72
N TYR A 114 -18.64 -1.82 -1.41
CA TYR A 114 -17.55 -1.96 -0.46
C TYR A 114 -16.98 -3.37 -0.41
N TYR A 115 -17.79 -4.41 -0.45
CA TYR A 115 -17.31 -5.78 -0.51
C TYR A 115 -16.57 -6.10 -1.82
N ARG A 116 -16.93 -5.48 -2.95
CA ARG A 116 -16.14 -5.56 -4.19
C ARG A 116 -14.75 -4.96 -4.02
N LYS A 117 -14.64 -3.82 -3.33
CA LYS A 117 -13.34 -3.21 -3.01
C LYS A 117 -12.51 -4.10 -2.09
N ALA A 118 -13.13 -4.79 -1.13
CA ALA A 118 -12.43 -5.77 -0.30
C ALA A 118 -11.87 -6.92 -1.14
N ILE A 119 -12.64 -7.44 -2.12
CA ILE A 119 -12.18 -8.44 -3.09
C ILE A 119 -11.00 -7.92 -3.91
N ASP A 120 -11.03 -6.66 -4.36
CA ASP A 120 -9.93 -6.08 -5.13
C ASP A 120 -8.62 -6.00 -4.31
N VAL A 121 -8.71 -5.68 -3.01
CA VAL A 121 -7.54 -5.74 -2.10
C VAL A 121 -7.00 -7.15 -2.01
N ILE A 122 -7.85 -8.16 -1.80
CA ILE A 122 -7.46 -9.56 -1.69
C ILE A 122 -6.75 -10.03 -2.97
N ARG A 123 -7.31 -9.71 -4.14
CA ARG A 123 -6.74 -10.07 -5.45
C ARG A 123 -5.38 -9.42 -5.72
N ASN A 124 -5.18 -8.20 -5.21
CA ASN A 124 -3.91 -7.48 -5.37
C ASN A 124 -2.81 -7.99 -4.42
N HIS A 125 -3.18 -8.80 -3.40
CA HIS A 125 -2.24 -9.35 -2.41
C HIS A 125 -2.39 -10.88 -2.28
N PRO A 126 -2.17 -11.65 -3.36
CA PRO A 126 -2.45 -13.10 -3.39
C PRO A 126 -1.57 -13.90 -2.42
N ASP A 127 -0.41 -13.36 -2.01
CA ASP A 127 0.48 -14.01 -1.05
C ASP A 127 0.02 -13.81 0.41
N ALA A 128 -0.87 -12.83 0.66
CA ALA A 128 -1.34 -12.48 1.98
C ALA A 128 -2.70 -13.11 2.33
N TYR A 129 -3.48 -13.51 1.33
CA TYR A 129 -4.84 -14.00 1.52
C TYR A 129 -5.08 -15.37 0.86
N ASP A 130 -5.85 -16.21 1.56
CA ASP A 130 -6.37 -17.43 0.96
C ASP A 130 -7.45 -17.09 -0.10
N PRO A 131 -7.42 -17.68 -1.29
CA PRO A 131 -8.44 -17.48 -2.34
C PRO A 131 -9.89 -17.72 -1.87
N ALA A 132 -10.07 -18.50 -0.80
CA ALA A 132 -11.40 -18.74 -0.20
C ALA A 132 -12.03 -17.46 0.36
N PHE A 133 -11.24 -16.46 0.76
CA PHE A 133 -11.77 -15.17 1.24
C PHE A 133 -12.58 -14.44 0.18
N GLU A 134 -12.13 -14.44 -1.07
CA GLU A 134 -12.88 -13.86 -2.19
C GLU A 134 -14.28 -14.48 -2.29
N ALA A 135 -14.37 -15.81 -2.18
CA ALA A 135 -15.65 -16.52 -2.26
C ALA A 135 -16.62 -16.16 -1.13
N VAL A 136 -16.11 -15.79 0.05
CA VAL A 136 -16.94 -15.31 1.18
C VAL A 136 -17.62 -14.00 0.81
N PHE A 137 -16.87 -13.00 0.35
CA PHE A 137 -17.40 -11.70 -0.04
C PHE A 137 -18.33 -11.82 -1.25
N GLN A 138 -18.01 -12.68 -2.22
CA GLN A 138 -18.89 -12.89 -3.37
C GLN A 138 -20.27 -13.43 -2.95
N LYS A 139 -20.33 -14.36 -1.99
CA LYS A 139 -21.59 -14.85 -1.44
C LYS A 139 -22.41 -13.76 -0.75
N ILE A 140 -21.75 -12.83 -0.07
CA ILE A 140 -22.41 -11.70 0.57
C ILE A 140 -23.00 -10.78 -0.50
N ILE A 141 -22.23 -10.44 -1.54
CA ILE A 141 -22.67 -9.60 -2.66
C ILE A 141 -23.88 -10.25 -3.36
N ASP A 142 -23.81 -11.55 -3.67
CA ASP A 142 -24.91 -12.28 -4.33
C ASP A 142 -26.20 -12.29 -3.49
N ARG A 143 -26.08 -12.26 -2.17
CA ARG A 143 -27.23 -12.13 -1.24
C ARG A 143 -27.82 -10.73 -1.23
N LEU A 144 -26.96 -9.69 -1.29
CA LEU A 144 -27.35 -8.28 -1.24
C LEU A 144 -27.95 -7.80 -2.57
N GLU A 145 -27.45 -8.33 -3.68
CA GLU A 145 -27.91 -8.05 -5.04
C GLU A 145 -28.34 -9.35 -5.72
N PRO A 146 -29.47 -9.95 -5.31
CA PRO A 146 -29.95 -11.15 -5.98
C PRO A 146 -30.17 -10.85 -7.45
N LYS A 147 -29.55 -11.64 -8.33
CA LYS A 147 -29.81 -11.56 -9.77
C LYS A 147 -31.29 -11.70 -9.95
N ALA A 148 -31.94 -10.71 -10.59
CA ALA A 148 -33.32 -10.83 -11.00
C ALA A 148 -33.41 -12.10 -11.86
N ASP A 149 -34.11 -13.10 -11.35
CA ASP A 149 -34.44 -14.28 -12.17
C ASP A 149 -35.03 -13.73 -13.46
N THR A 150 -34.36 -13.96 -14.58
CA THR A 150 -34.97 -13.78 -15.88
C THR A 150 -36.13 -14.76 -15.93
N ALA A 151 -37.28 -14.29 -15.48
CA ALA A 151 -38.52 -15.01 -15.69
C ALA A 151 -38.64 -15.23 -17.20
N THR A 152 -38.37 -16.45 -17.59
CA THR A 152 -38.69 -16.96 -18.94
C THR A 152 -40.20 -17.04 -19.02
N ASP A 153 -40.80 -16.12 -19.77
CA ASP A 153 -42.17 -16.22 -20.24
C ASP A 153 -42.21 -17.13 -21.49
#